data_9449b215f35b710089b3ca567387d032
#
_entry.id   9449b215f35b710089b3ca567387d032
#
_cell.length_a   1.000
_cell.length_b   1.000
_cell.length_c   1.000
_cell.angle_alpha   90.00
_cell.angle_beta   90.00
_cell.angle_gamma   90.00
#
_symmetry.space_group_name_H-M   'P 1'
#
loop_
_entity.id
_entity.type
_entity.pdbx_description
1 polymer ?
#
loop_
_entity_poly.entity_id
_entity_poly.type
_entity_poly.pdbx_seq_one_letter_code
_entity_poly.pdbx_strand_id
1 'polypeptide(L)'
;GADSCSLMIIGLAPGMHGANRSGVPFVGDSSGNLLSEVLKASGLAGRVKITNAVKCLPIKNLPSSREVKNCSRFLIREIEAHQLNTSPVLLLLGGVAHRATISALGGKQSDYRFAHGAVHDMDGVTLVDSYHCSRYNTQTGRLTYQMFLDVVTAAGNMAYP
;
A
#
# COMPACT_ATOMS: atom_id res chain seq x y z
N GLY A 1 -12.38 14.82 -1.70
CA GLY A 1 -11.84 15.02 -0.43
C GLY A 1 -10.80 14.09 0.14
N ALA A 2 -9.76 13.63 -0.59
CA ALA A 2 -8.71 12.83 0.02
C ALA A 2 -7.32 13.48 -0.14
N ASP A 3 -7.27 14.74 -0.52
CA ASP A 3 -5.99 15.43 -0.80
C ASP A 3 -5.24 15.84 0.48
N SER A 4 -5.83 15.66 1.67
CA SER A 4 -5.21 15.99 2.97
C SER A 4 -5.01 14.77 3.89
N CYS A 5 -5.06 13.54 3.36
CA CYS A 5 -4.83 12.34 4.16
C CYS A 5 -3.32 12.14 4.43
N SER A 6 -2.93 12.02 5.69
CA SER A 6 -1.53 11.72 6.06
C SER A 6 -1.16 10.25 5.88
N LEU A 7 -2.12 9.33 5.71
CA LEU A 7 -1.87 7.91 5.43
C LEU A 7 -2.23 7.58 3.99
N MET A 8 -1.24 7.07 3.23
CA MET A 8 -1.45 6.47 1.91
C MET A 8 -1.12 4.98 1.94
N ILE A 9 -2.02 4.17 1.38
CA ILE A 9 -1.87 2.72 1.25
C ILE A 9 -1.49 2.40 -0.19
N ILE A 10 -0.40 1.68 -0.39
CA ILE A 10 0.12 1.30 -1.70
C ILE A 10 0.07 -0.21 -1.85
N GLY A 11 -0.77 -0.67 -2.75
CA GLY A 11 -0.88 -2.09 -3.13
C GLY A 11 -0.03 -2.44 -4.34
N LEU A 12 -0.24 -3.65 -4.85
CA LEU A 12 0.52 -4.22 -5.95
C LEU A 12 0.07 -3.66 -7.31
N ALA A 13 -1.13 -4.02 -7.71
CA ALA A 13 -1.74 -3.74 -9.02
C ALA A 13 -3.26 -3.97 -8.96
N PRO A 14 -4.03 -3.47 -9.95
CA PRO A 14 -5.44 -3.79 -10.05
C PRO A 14 -5.65 -5.29 -10.24
N GLY A 15 -6.55 -5.89 -9.45
CA GLY A 15 -7.00 -7.26 -9.65
C GLY A 15 -8.05 -7.36 -10.76
N MET A 16 -8.09 -8.50 -11.48
CA MET A 16 -9.00 -8.71 -12.62
C MET A 16 -10.47 -8.52 -12.23
N HIS A 17 -10.90 -9.05 -11.10
CA HIS A 17 -12.29 -9.01 -10.64
C HIS A 17 -12.59 -7.83 -9.72
N GLY A 18 -11.56 -7.08 -9.30
CA GLY A 18 -11.64 -5.94 -8.40
C GLY A 18 -11.45 -4.60 -9.10
N ALA A 19 -10.33 -3.96 -8.83
CA ALA A 19 -10.02 -2.61 -9.31
C ALA A 19 -10.04 -2.46 -10.83
N ASN A 20 -9.68 -3.47 -11.60
CA ASN A 20 -9.75 -3.43 -13.06
C ASN A 20 -11.20 -3.29 -13.57
N ARG A 21 -12.17 -3.86 -12.86
CA ARG A 21 -13.60 -3.77 -13.20
C ARG A 21 -14.24 -2.50 -12.67
N SER A 22 -13.91 -2.10 -11.45
CA SER A 22 -14.52 -0.97 -10.75
C SER A 22 -13.85 0.38 -11.10
N GLY A 23 -12.61 0.37 -11.58
CA GLY A 23 -11.79 1.58 -11.74
C GLY A 23 -11.27 2.16 -10.42
N VAL A 24 -11.58 1.53 -9.28
CA VAL A 24 -11.19 2.00 -7.94
C VAL A 24 -10.30 0.96 -7.26
N PRO A 25 -9.10 1.34 -6.77
CA PRO A 25 -8.21 0.42 -6.07
C PRO A 25 -8.90 -0.28 -4.90
N PHE A 26 -8.68 -1.58 -4.76
CA PHE A 26 -9.23 -2.40 -3.68
C PHE A 26 -10.76 -2.42 -3.56
N VAL A 27 -11.48 -2.29 -4.66
CA VAL A 27 -12.94 -2.43 -4.69
C VAL A 27 -13.34 -3.61 -5.58
N GLY A 28 -14.10 -4.55 -5.01
CA GLY A 28 -14.75 -5.64 -5.74
C GLY A 28 -14.06 -7.02 -5.62
N ASP A 29 -13.04 -7.16 -4.80
CA ASP A 29 -12.39 -8.45 -4.54
C ASP A 29 -12.16 -8.71 -3.03
N SER A 30 -11.67 -9.92 -2.71
CA SER A 30 -11.45 -10.34 -1.32
C SER A 30 -10.40 -9.50 -0.59
N SER A 31 -9.37 -9.03 -1.29
CA SER A 31 -8.35 -8.16 -0.70
C SER A 31 -8.94 -6.80 -0.32
N GLY A 32 -9.78 -6.25 -1.18
CA GLY A 32 -10.48 -4.99 -0.94
C GLY A 32 -11.48 -5.10 0.20
N ASN A 33 -12.21 -6.23 0.29
CA ASN A 33 -13.15 -6.46 1.38
C ASN A 33 -12.42 -6.51 2.73
N LEU A 34 -11.32 -7.25 2.83
CA LEU A 34 -10.51 -7.33 4.05
C LEU A 34 -9.92 -5.95 4.42
N LEU A 35 -9.37 -5.21 3.46
CA LEU A 35 -8.85 -3.88 3.70
C LEU A 35 -9.96 -2.94 4.21
N SER A 36 -11.13 -2.94 3.58
CA SER A 36 -12.27 -2.13 3.99
C SER A 36 -12.74 -2.44 5.42
N GLU A 37 -12.79 -3.73 5.78
CA GLU A 37 -13.16 -4.19 7.12
C GLU A 37 -12.16 -3.70 8.17
N VAL A 38 -10.87 -3.87 7.91
CA VAL A 38 -9.80 -3.43 8.82
C VAL A 38 -9.76 -1.90 8.95
N LEU A 39 -9.96 -1.16 7.86
CA LEU A 39 -10.03 0.31 7.92
C LEU A 39 -11.22 0.81 8.76
N LYS A 40 -12.36 0.11 8.71
CA LYS A 40 -13.50 0.41 9.60
C LYS A 40 -13.17 0.11 11.05
N ALA A 41 -12.60 -1.06 11.32
CA ALA A 41 -12.25 -1.49 12.68
C ALA A 41 -11.19 -0.59 13.33
N SER A 42 -10.24 -0.06 12.55
CA SER A 42 -9.19 0.87 13.02
C SER A 42 -9.61 2.35 13.05
N GLY A 43 -10.86 2.68 12.64
CA GLY A 43 -11.33 4.08 12.58
C GLY A 43 -10.71 4.91 11.46
N LEU A 44 -10.11 4.27 10.45
CA LEU A 44 -9.41 4.92 9.34
C LEU A 44 -10.24 5.02 8.06
N ALA A 45 -11.46 4.49 8.06
CA ALA A 45 -12.36 4.57 6.91
C ALA A 45 -12.60 6.03 6.49
N GLY A 46 -12.38 6.34 5.22
CA GLY A 46 -12.49 7.69 4.67
C GLY A 46 -11.33 8.63 5.00
N ARG A 47 -10.33 8.18 5.76
CA ARG A 47 -9.16 8.97 6.19
C ARG A 47 -7.86 8.55 5.51
N VAL A 48 -7.92 7.68 4.51
CA VAL A 48 -6.76 7.14 3.80
C VAL A 48 -6.86 7.38 2.30
N LYS A 49 -5.73 7.58 1.66
CA LYS A 49 -5.58 7.49 0.21
C LYS A 49 -5.14 6.08 -0.15
N ILE A 50 -5.72 5.48 -1.19
CA ILE A 50 -5.38 4.13 -1.62
C ILE A 50 -4.95 4.16 -3.08
N THR A 51 -3.83 3.53 -3.38
CA THR A 51 -3.30 3.40 -4.74
C THR A 51 -2.58 2.06 -4.93
N ASN A 52 -2.06 1.81 -6.13
CA ASN A 52 -1.24 0.64 -6.45
C ASN A 52 0.09 1.09 -7.08
N ALA A 53 1.14 0.30 -6.89
CA ALA A 53 2.44 0.50 -7.53
C ALA A 53 2.34 0.43 -9.06
N VAL A 54 1.50 -0.49 -9.57
CA VAL A 54 1.19 -0.63 -11.00
C VAL A 54 -0.25 -0.22 -11.25
N LYS A 55 -0.49 0.57 -12.30
CA LYS A 55 -1.80 1.20 -12.58
C LYS A 55 -2.70 0.40 -13.52
N CYS A 56 -2.16 -0.60 -14.20
CA CYS A 56 -2.89 -1.46 -15.14
C CYS A 56 -2.90 -2.92 -14.66
N LEU A 57 -3.86 -3.69 -15.16
CA LEU A 57 -3.95 -5.12 -14.87
C LEU A 57 -2.75 -5.85 -15.48
N PRO A 58 -1.87 -6.47 -14.66
CA PRO A 58 -0.76 -7.23 -15.19
C PRO A 58 -1.22 -8.59 -15.73
N ILE A 59 -0.53 -9.07 -16.76
CA ILE A 59 -0.71 -10.43 -17.25
C ILE A 59 -0.35 -11.40 -16.13
N LYS A 60 -1.22 -12.38 -15.83
CA LYS A 60 -1.06 -13.37 -14.74
C LYS A 60 -1.10 -12.77 -13.31
N ASN A 61 -1.71 -11.61 -13.11
CA ASN A 61 -1.87 -10.95 -11.80
C ASN A 61 -0.56 -10.66 -11.05
N LEU A 62 0.58 -10.74 -11.70
CA LEU A 62 1.87 -10.37 -11.15
C LEU A 62 2.59 -9.44 -12.14
N PRO A 63 2.87 -8.19 -11.75
CA PRO A 63 3.52 -7.26 -12.65
C PRO A 63 4.98 -7.66 -12.91
N SER A 64 5.40 -7.53 -14.15
CA SER A 64 6.79 -7.61 -14.55
C SER A 64 7.57 -6.38 -14.08
N SER A 65 8.89 -6.49 -13.99
CA SER A 65 9.76 -5.35 -13.65
C SER A 65 9.58 -4.19 -14.64
N ARG A 66 9.26 -4.48 -15.90
CA ARG A 66 9.00 -3.48 -16.94
C ARG A 66 7.69 -2.71 -16.66
N GLU A 67 6.63 -3.39 -16.26
CA GLU A 67 5.35 -2.76 -15.90
C GLU A 67 5.52 -1.87 -14.66
N VAL A 68 6.23 -2.34 -13.64
CA VAL A 68 6.56 -1.54 -12.45
C VAL A 68 7.33 -0.29 -12.85
N LYS A 69 8.37 -0.42 -13.69
CA LYS A 69 9.16 0.72 -14.19
C LYS A 69 8.33 1.71 -15.00
N ASN A 70 7.48 1.23 -15.90
CA ASN A 70 6.63 2.09 -16.73
C ASN A 70 5.62 2.87 -15.88
N CYS A 71 5.12 2.28 -14.79
CA CYS A 71 4.16 2.93 -13.89
C CYS A 71 4.82 3.82 -12.83
N SER A 72 6.14 3.72 -12.61
CA SER A 72 6.85 4.43 -11.55
C SER A 72 6.62 5.94 -11.55
N ARG A 73 6.56 6.57 -12.73
CA ARG A 73 6.30 8.01 -12.88
C ARG A 73 4.98 8.47 -12.25
N PHE A 74 3.96 7.61 -12.25
CA PHE A 74 2.67 7.92 -11.63
C PHE A 74 2.78 7.77 -10.11
N LEU A 75 3.43 6.71 -9.64
CA LEU A 75 3.66 6.48 -8.22
C LEU A 75 4.51 7.61 -7.60
N ILE A 76 5.58 8.03 -8.28
CA ILE A 76 6.42 9.16 -7.85
C ILE A 76 5.57 10.41 -7.62
N ARG A 77 4.74 10.80 -8.58
CA ARG A 77 3.87 11.98 -8.46
C ARG A 77 2.87 11.88 -7.31
N GLU A 78 2.32 10.69 -7.08
CA GLU A 78 1.39 10.46 -5.97
C GLU A 78 2.10 10.57 -4.62
N ILE A 79 3.33 10.05 -4.51
CA ILE A 79 4.14 10.14 -3.30
C ILE A 79 4.59 11.59 -3.06
N GLU A 80 5.08 12.29 -4.08
CA GLU A 80 5.47 13.69 -3.99
C GLU A 80 4.30 14.56 -3.48
N ALA A 81 3.11 14.38 -4.02
CA ALA A 81 1.92 15.07 -3.54
C ALA A 81 1.56 14.69 -2.09
N HIS A 82 1.78 13.44 -1.70
CA HIS A 82 1.53 12.96 -0.34
C HIS A 82 2.54 13.50 0.68
N GLN A 83 3.80 13.70 0.29
CA GLN A 83 4.85 14.27 1.14
C GLN A 83 4.57 15.70 1.60
N LEU A 84 3.64 16.40 0.95
CA LEU A 84 3.21 17.75 1.37
C LEU A 84 2.33 17.73 2.63
N ASN A 85 1.84 16.56 3.05
CA ASN A 85 1.05 16.43 4.28
C ASN A 85 1.93 16.49 5.53
N THR A 86 1.33 16.85 6.64
CA THR A 86 1.97 16.72 7.96
C THR A 86 2.05 15.24 8.33
N SER A 87 3.24 14.77 8.72
CA SER A 87 3.49 13.37 9.09
C SER A 87 3.09 12.36 8.00
N PRO A 88 3.66 12.43 6.78
CA PRO A 88 3.29 11.54 5.70
C PRO A 88 3.71 10.09 6.00
N VAL A 89 2.75 9.18 5.96
CA VAL A 89 2.94 7.74 6.19
C VAL A 89 2.51 6.95 4.95
N LEU A 90 3.33 6.01 4.52
CA LEU A 90 3.04 5.07 3.43
C LEU A 90 2.93 3.66 4.00
N LEU A 91 1.77 3.04 3.94
CA LEU A 91 1.57 1.62 4.25
C LEU A 91 1.72 0.80 2.98
N LEU A 92 2.73 -0.06 2.94
CA LEU A 92 3.15 -0.81 1.76
C LEU A 92 2.66 -2.26 1.85
N LEU A 93 1.75 -2.64 0.98
CA LEU A 93 1.13 -3.97 0.98
C LEU A 93 1.91 -4.92 0.06
N GLY A 94 2.87 -5.63 0.62
CA GLY A 94 3.68 -6.64 -0.05
C GLY A 94 5.02 -6.14 -0.58
N GLY A 95 5.91 -7.09 -0.88
CA GLY A 95 7.29 -6.79 -1.29
C GLY A 95 7.42 -6.01 -2.61
N VAL A 96 6.47 -6.14 -3.54
CA VAL A 96 6.49 -5.36 -4.79
C VAL A 96 6.17 -3.89 -4.52
N ALA A 97 5.14 -3.61 -3.72
CA ALA A 97 4.79 -2.25 -3.31
C ALA A 97 5.95 -1.59 -2.56
N HIS A 98 6.58 -2.33 -1.63
CA HIS A 98 7.77 -1.89 -0.92
C HIS A 98 8.91 -1.50 -1.87
N ARG A 99 9.34 -2.41 -2.76
CA ARG A 99 10.45 -2.15 -3.69
C ARG A 99 10.13 -1.00 -4.66
N ALA A 100 8.92 -0.94 -5.16
CA ALA A 100 8.50 0.14 -6.05
C ALA A 100 8.55 1.50 -5.35
N THR A 101 8.14 1.56 -4.08
CA THR A 101 8.16 2.79 -3.27
C THR A 101 9.59 3.21 -2.94
N ILE A 102 10.46 2.30 -2.49
CA ILE A 102 11.87 2.60 -2.25
C ILE A 102 12.54 3.18 -3.52
N SER A 103 12.29 2.55 -4.67
CA SER A 103 12.82 3.05 -5.96
C SER A 103 12.24 4.41 -6.36
N ALA A 104 10.95 4.64 -6.11
CA ALA A 104 10.28 5.91 -6.40
C ALA A 104 10.85 7.06 -5.56
N LEU A 105 11.25 6.78 -4.32
CA LEU A 105 11.90 7.72 -3.40
C LEU A 105 13.43 7.84 -3.64
N GLY A 106 13.98 7.14 -4.65
CA GLY A 106 15.41 7.18 -4.97
C GLY A 106 16.30 6.40 -4.00
N GLY A 107 15.72 5.54 -3.16
CA GLY A 107 16.43 4.74 -2.17
C GLY A 107 17.07 3.48 -2.74
N LYS A 108 18.03 2.95 -1.98
CA LYS A 108 18.71 1.70 -2.28
C LYS A 108 18.00 0.55 -1.55
N GLN A 109 17.59 -0.49 -2.27
CA GLN A 109 16.81 -1.61 -1.73
C GLN A 109 17.48 -2.33 -0.53
N SER A 110 18.82 -2.40 -0.54
CA SER A 110 19.58 -3.04 0.53
C SER A 110 19.45 -2.36 1.89
N ASP A 111 19.12 -1.07 1.91
CA ASP A 111 19.10 -0.26 3.12
C ASP A 111 17.74 -0.34 3.84
N TYR A 112 16.73 -0.87 3.15
CA TYR A 112 15.35 -0.97 3.63
C TYR A 112 14.82 -2.38 3.43
N ARG A 113 15.01 -3.24 4.45
CA ARG A 113 14.61 -4.64 4.35
C ARG A 113 13.10 -4.80 4.58
N PHE A 114 12.41 -5.42 3.64
CA PHE A 114 11.00 -5.75 3.78
C PHE A 114 10.77 -6.79 4.89
N ALA A 115 9.86 -6.47 5.80
CA ALA A 115 9.29 -7.43 6.75
C ALA A 115 7.93 -6.92 7.22
N HIS A 116 6.99 -7.83 7.51
CA HIS A 116 5.69 -7.44 8.06
C HIS A 116 5.86 -6.68 9.38
N GLY A 117 5.27 -5.49 9.46
CA GLY A 117 5.40 -4.60 10.62
C GLY A 117 6.71 -3.79 10.67
N ALA A 118 7.61 -3.93 9.69
CA ALA A 118 8.81 -3.11 9.64
C ALA A 118 8.45 -1.64 9.40
N VAL A 119 9.17 -0.75 10.08
CA VAL A 119 9.02 0.70 9.95
C VAL A 119 10.36 1.29 9.52
N HIS A 120 10.33 2.14 8.49
CA HIS A 120 11.50 2.85 7.99
C HIS A 120 11.22 4.34 7.90
N ASP A 121 12.20 5.17 8.15
CA ASP A 121 12.18 6.59 7.81
C ASP A 121 12.98 6.83 6.53
N MET A 122 12.41 7.57 5.61
CA MET A 122 13.04 7.90 4.35
C MET A 122 12.72 9.33 3.97
N ASP A 123 13.68 10.22 4.24
CA ASP A 123 13.59 11.66 3.93
C ASP A 123 12.32 12.34 4.50
N GLY A 124 11.94 11.99 5.75
CA GLY A 124 10.79 12.55 6.43
C GLY A 124 9.45 11.88 6.08
N VAL A 125 9.50 10.77 5.33
CA VAL A 125 8.34 9.91 5.07
C VAL A 125 8.48 8.63 5.87
N THR A 126 7.47 8.28 6.65
CA THR A 126 7.44 7.01 7.36
C THR A 126 6.87 5.92 6.46
N LEU A 127 7.63 4.84 6.27
CA LEU A 127 7.20 3.65 5.54
C LEU A 127 6.86 2.55 6.52
N VAL A 128 5.71 1.91 6.35
CA VAL A 128 5.28 0.76 7.17
C VAL A 128 5.00 -0.40 6.23
N ASP A 129 5.65 -1.53 6.47
CA ASP A 129 5.48 -2.73 5.63
C ASP A 129 4.38 -3.65 6.18
N SER A 130 3.59 -4.22 5.29
CA SER A 130 2.68 -5.32 5.58
C SER A 130 2.80 -6.42 4.55
N TYR A 131 2.58 -7.67 4.94
CA TYR A 131 2.22 -8.70 3.95
C TYR A 131 0.99 -8.26 3.19
N HIS A 132 0.93 -8.61 1.90
CA HIS A 132 -0.23 -8.27 1.07
C HIS A 132 -1.48 -9.00 1.59
N CYS A 133 -2.61 -8.30 1.64
CA CYS A 133 -3.90 -8.84 2.09
C CYS A 133 -4.60 -9.73 1.04
N SER A 134 -3.82 -10.42 0.22
CA SER A 134 -4.31 -11.35 -0.79
C SER A 134 -4.97 -12.58 -0.17
N ARG A 135 -5.90 -13.17 -0.92
CA ARG A 135 -6.55 -14.42 -0.54
C ARG A 135 -5.53 -15.55 -0.27
N TYR A 136 -4.45 -15.62 -1.04
CA TYR A 136 -3.37 -16.58 -0.81
C TYR A 136 -2.75 -16.42 0.59
N ASN A 137 -2.37 -15.21 0.97
CA ASN A 137 -1.73 -14.96 2.27
C ASN A 137 -2.68 -15.19 3.45
N THR A 138 -3.98 -14.89 3.28
CA THR A 138 -4.97 -15.13 4.33
C THR A 138 -5.32 -16.60 4.48
N GLN A 139 -5.46 -17.34 3.38
CA GLN A 139 -5.76 -18.77 3.41
C GLN A 139 -4.60 -19.63 3.91
N THR A 140 -3.35 -19.23 3.65
CA THR A 140 -2.17 -19.94 4.14
C THR A 140 -1.78 -19.56 5.57
N GLY A 141 -2.49 -18.61 6.18
CA GLY A 141 -2.18 -18.13 7.53
C GLY A 141 -0.94 -17.23 7.61
N ARG A 142 -0.34 -16.84 6.47
CA ARG A 142 0.78 -15.92 6.43
C ARG A 142 0.40 -14.54 6.95
N LEU A 143 -0.82 -14.10 6.67
CA LEU A 143 -1.42 -12.89 7.20
C LEU A 143 -2.76 -13.24 7.86
N THR A 144 -2.84 -13.05 9.18
CA THR A 144 -4.11 -13.16 9.91
C THR A 144 -4.82 -11.81 9.94
N TYR A 145 -6.13 -11.83 10.21
CA TYR A 145 -6.91 -10.59 10.42
C TYR A 145 -6.27 -9.70 11.49
N GLN A 146 -5.89 -10.29 12.63
CA GLN A 146 -5.29 -9.52 13.73
C GLN A 146 -3.95 -8.91 13.35
N MET A 147 -3.06 -9.65 12.68
CA MET A 147 -1.81 -9.11 12.16
C MET A 147 -2.05 -7.90 11.24
N PHE A 148 -3.06 -7.98 10.38
CA PHE A 148 -3.36 -6.89 9.44
C PHE A 148 -3.98 -5.69 10.16
N LEU A 149 -4.88 -5.93 11.10
CA LEU A 149 -5.48 -4.87 11.93
C LEU A 149 -4.41 -4.13 12.74
N ASP A 150 -3.47 -4.86 13.34
CA ASP A 150 -2.41 -4.28 14.16
C ASP A 150 -1.49 -3.35 13.34
N VAL A 151 -1.04 -3.79 12.16
CA VAL A 151 -0.15 -2.98 11.32
C VAL A 151 -0.86 -1.77 10.72
N VAL A 152 -2.13 -1.91 10.32
CA VAL A 152 -2.94 -0.79 9.81
C VAL A 152 -3.19 0.24 10.91
N THR A 153 -3.51 -0.23 12.12
CA THR A 153 -3.70 0.65 13.29
C THR A 153 -2.42 1.38 13.65
N ALA A 154 -1.28 0.68 13.65
CA ALA A 154 0.03 1.29 13.92
C ALA A 154 0.36 2.39 12.89
N ALA A 155 0.16 2.12 11.60
CA ALA A 155 0.36 3.11 10.54
C ALA A 155 -0.58 4.33 10.72
N GLY A 156 -1.83 4.08 11.10
CA GLY A 156 -2.80 5.14 11.40
C GLY A 156 -2.36 6.04 12.55
N ASN A 157 -1.86 5.45 13.65
CA ASN A 157 -1.36 6.19 14.80
C ASN A 157 -0.12 7.05 14.48
N MET A 158 0.73 6.60 13.54
CA MET A 158 1.88 7.38 13.05
C MET A 158 1.43 8.54 12.16
N ALA A 159 0.39 8.36 11.36
CA ALA A 159 -0.13 9.38 10.45
C ALA A 159 -1.00 10.44 11.17
N TYR A 160 -1.63 10.06 12.26
CA TYR A 160 -2.56 10.88 13.04
C TYR A 160 -2.25 10.76 14.53
N PRO A 161 -1.09 11.28 14.98
CA PRO A 161 -0.64 11.21 16.39
C PRO A 161 -1.54 11.94 17.38
#